data_7c68daeeb5c60c71037a1dca052a6007
#
_entry.id   7c68daeeb5c60c71037a1dca052a6007
#
_cell.length_a   1.000
_cell.length_b   1.000
_cell.length_c   1.000
_cell.angle_alpha   90.00
_cell.angle_beta   90.00
_cell.angle_gamma   90.00
#
_symmetry.space_group_name_H-M   'P 1'
#
loop_
_entity.id
_entity.type
_entity.pdbx_description
1 polymer ?
#
loop_
_entity_poly.entity_id
_entity_poly.type
_entity_poly.pdbx_seq_one_letter_code
_entity_poly.pdbx_strand_id
1 'polypeptide(L)'
;MKGEEVEVPEYNFVTGKREYNGKRLRLTDDRVLIIEGIHALNPLLTKDVPDALKYKIYISALTSISLDDHNWIPTQDNRLLRRIIRDYNKGAYTARETISQWKSVCEAEDQWIFPFQETADVMFNSALNIEFAVLRTHAEVILASVPKNCLEYAEAHRLLKFIHYFIPISDKEIPPTSIMREFVGGSSFKY
;
A
#
# COMPACT_ATOMS: atom_id res chain seq x y z
N MET A 1 -15.18 19.63 17.97
CA MET A 1 -13.74 19.93 18.10
C MET A 1 -13.64 21.30 18.75
N LYS A 2 -12.80 21.43 19.79
CA LYS A 2 -12.79 22.67 20.62
C LYS A 2 -11.80 23.74 20.13
N GLY A 3 -11.11 23.50 19.00
CA GLY A 3 -10.09 24.42 18.47
C GLY A 3 -8.87 24.62 19.37
N GLU A 4 -8.65 23.69 20.30
CA GLU A 4 -7.49 23.72 21.20
C GLU A 4 -6.23 23.29 20.43
N GLU A 5 -5.09 23.89 20.78
CA GLU A 5 -3.81 23.51 20.23
C GLU A 5 -3.30 22.28 20.97
N VAL A 6 -2.93 21.23 20.21
CA VAL A 6 -2.42 19.99 20.76
C VAL A 6 -1.03 19.67 20.19
N GLU A 7 -0.18 19.09 21.00
CA GLU A 7 1.11 18.57 20.54
C GLU A 7 0.89 17.21 19.88
N VAL A 8 1.40 17.05 18.65
CA VAL A 8 1.24 15.83 17.85
C VAL A 8 2.50 14.98 17.99
N PRO A 9 2.35 13.72 18.45
CA PRO A 9 3.50 12.83 18.53
C PRO A 9 3.94 12.38 17.13
N GLU A 10 5.22 12.11 16.99
CA GLU A 10 5.82 11.49 15.83
C GLU A 10 6.34 10.10 16.20
N TYR A 11 6.17 9.14 15.29
CA TYR A 11 6.68 7.80 15.51
C TYR A 11 8.09 7.67 14.94
N ASN A 12 9.04 7.36 15.80
CA ASN A 12 10.41 7.10 15.39
C ASN A 12 10.56 5.63 15.00
N PHE A 13 10.68 5.36 13.70
CA PHE A 13 10.82 4.00 13.16
C PHE A 13 12.14 3.32 13.54
N VAL A 14 13.17 4.08 13.89
CA VAL A 14 14.46 3.53 14.30
C VAL A 14 14.41 3.03 15.74
N THR A 15 13.79 3.82 16.64
CA THR A 15 13.68 3.48 18.06
C THR A 15 12.42 2.68 18.39
N GLY A 16 11.46 2.60 17.47
CA GLY A 16 10.15 1.96 17.67
C GLY A 16 9.29 2.67 18.71
N LYS A 17 9.51 3.96 18.97
CA LYS A 17 8.84 4.70 20.03
C LYS A 17 8.15 5.95 19.50
N ARG A 18 7.15 6.39 20.26
CA ARG A 18 6.49 7.68 20.09
C ARG A 18 7.34 8.76 20.73
N GLU A 19 7.62 9.82 19.98
CA GLU A 19 8.40 10.95 20.41
C GLU A 19 7.62 12.26 20.21
N TYR A 20 7.85 13.25 21.06
CA TYR A 20 7.26 14.57 20.95
C TYR A 20 8.37 15.55 20.59
N ASN A 21 8.28 16.15 19.41
CA ASN A 21 9.28 17.07 18.85
C ASN A 21 8.83 18.54 18.86
N GLY A 22 7.77 18.85 19.61
CA GLY A 22 7.20 20.20 19.70
C GLY A 22 6.25 20.57 18.55
N LYS A 23 5.97 19.64 17.61
CA LYS A 23 5.01 19.86 16.53
C LYS A 23 3.61 20.01 17.10
N ARG A 24 3.00 21.18 16.87
CA ARG A 24 1.66 21.49 17.37
C ARG A 24 0.67 21.62 16.23
N LEU A 25 -0.55 21.18 16.47
CA LEU A 25 -1.67 21.27 15.55
C LEU A 25 -2.85 21.95 16.23
N ARG A 26 -3.45 22.91 15.53
CA ARG A 26 -4.72 23.51 15.89
C ARG A 26 -5.66 23.43 14.69
N LEU A 27 -6.83 22.87 14.90
CA LEU A 27 -7.88 22.81 13.89
C LEU A 27 -8.81 24.01 14.08
N THR A 28 -8.86 24.87 13.07
CA THR A 28 -9.77 26.03 12.98
C THR A 28 -10.96 25.69 12.09
N ASP A 29 -12.03 26.46 12.14
CA ASP A 29 -13.29 26.16 11.45
C ASP A 29 -13.17 26.16 9.90
N ASP A 30 -12.11 26.78 9.36
CA ASP A 30 -11.77 26.85 7.94
C ASP A 30 -10.85 25.70 7.48
N ARG A 31 -10.52 24.74 8.35
CA ARG A 31 -9.57 23.66 8.04
C ARG A 31 -10.21 22.30 8.09
N VAL A 32 -9.77 21.45 7.17
CA VAL A 32 -10.06 20.02 7.15
C VAL A 32 -8.83 19.26 7.60
N LEU A 33 -9.01 18.31 8.53
CA LEU A 33 -7.96 17.37 8.94
C LEU A 33 -8.06 16.11 8.11
N ILE A 34 -7.02 15.81 7.34
CA ILE A 34 -6.88 14.55 6.62
C ILE A 34 -6.05 13.60 7.50
N ILE A 35 -6.65 12.46 7.85
CA ILE A 35 -5.99 11.38 8.58
C ILE A 35 -5.81 10.24 7.59
N GLU A 36 -4.55 9.87 7.33
CA GLU A 36 -4.25 8.75 6.44
C GLU A 36 -3.47 7.66 7.19
N GLY A 37 -3.64 6.42 6.75
CA GLY A 37 -2.94 5.25 7.28
C GLY A 37 -3.81 4.00 7.26
N ILE A 38 -3.16 2.85 7.39
CA ILE A 38 -3.84 1.54 7.31
C ILE A 38 -4.94 1.34 8.35
N HIS A 39 -4.87 2.05 9.48
CA HIS A 39 -5.87 1.99 10.55
C HIS A 39 -6.82 3.20 10.55
N ALA A 40 -6.78 4.09 9.57
CA ALA A 40 -7.54 5.35 9.58
C ALA A 40 -9.07 5.14 9.65
N LEU A 41 -9.58 4.04 9.09
CA LEU A 41 -11.01 3.68 9.15
C LEU A 41 -11.44 2.99 10.45
N ASN A 42 -10.50 2.63 11.33
CA ASN A 42 -10.85 2.01 12.60
C ASN A 42 -11.64 3.02 13.48
N PRO A 43 -12.91 2.73 13.82
CA PRO A 43 -13.76 3.67 14.53
C PRO A 43 -13.25 4.00 15.94
N LEU A 44 -12.41 3.16 16.53
CA LEU A 44 -11.82 3.41 17.84
C LEU A 44 -10.86 4.61 17.85
N LEU A 45 -10.23 4.92 16.71
CA LEU A 45 -9.35 6.09 16.59
C LEU A 45 -10.10 7.42 16.63
N THR A 46 -11.33 7.42 16.18
CA THR A 46 -12.15 8.64 16.05
C THR A 46 -13.48 8.54 16.80
N LYS A 47 -13.54 7.73 17.86
CA LYS A 47 -14.77 7.49 18.63
C LYS A 47 -15.41 8.75 19.22
N ASP A 48 -14.59 9.74 19.55
CA ASP A 48 -15.03 10.99 20.18
C ASP A 48 -15.38 12.07 19.12
N VAL A 49 -15.27 11.76 17.82
CA VAL A 49 -15.67 12.64 16.73
C VAL A 49 -17.01 12.16 16.18
N PRO A 50 -18.06 13.01 16.11
CA PRO A 50 -19.34 12.64 15.51
C PRO A 50 -19.21 12.17 14.07
N ASP A 51 -19.96 11.16 13.65
CA ASP A 51 -19.89 10.62 12.29
C ASP A 51 -20.28 11.66 11.22
N ALA A 52 -21.20 12.58 11.54
CA ALA A 52 -21.57 13.68 10.65
C ALA A 52 -20.41 14.65 10.30
N LEU A 53 -19.32 14.60 11.05
CA LEU A 53 -18.10 15.40 10.81
C LEU A 53 -16.98 14.60 10.16
N LYS A 54 -17.25 13.37 9.74
CA LYS A 54 -16.28 12.47 9.11
C LYS A 54 -16.69 12.19 7.67
N TYR A 55 -15.70 12.11 6.80
CA TYR A 55 -15.85 11.54 5.46
C TYR A 55 -14.79 10.47 5.28
N LYS A 56 -15.22 9.25 5.11
CA LYS A 56 -14.38 8.05 5.15
C LYS A 56 -14.13 7.56 3.73
N ILE A 57 -12.87 7.43 3.36
CA ILE A 57 -12.45 6.96 2.05
C ILE A 57 -11.65 5.67 2.23
N TYR A 58 -12.12 4.57 1.65
CA TYR A 58 -11.34 3.33 1.54
C TYR A 58 -10.57 3.34 0.22
N ILE A 59 -9.26 3.17 0.29
CA ILE A 59 -8.39 3.12 -0.89
C ILE A 59 -7.71 1.76 -0.96
N SER A 60 -7.90 1.06 -2.06
CA SER A 60 -7.24 -0.23 -2.30
C SER A 60 -6.99 -0.45 -3.79
N ALA A 61 -6.02 -1.31 -4.10
CA ALA A 61 -5.77 -1.77 -5.46
C ALA A 61 -6.70 -2.93 -5.79
N LEU A 62 -7.97 -2.62 -6.04
CA LEU A 62 -8.99 -3.63 -6.35
C LEU A 62 -8.82 -4.07 -7.81
N THR A 63 -8.17 -5.21 -8.02
CA THR A 63 -7.98 -5.75 -9.37
C THR A 63 -9.31 -6.22 -9.96
N SER A 64 -9.61 -5.72 -11.16
CA SER A 64 -10.81 -6.05 -11.92
C SER A 64 -10.50 -6.83 -13.23
N ILE A 65 -9.25 -7.24 -13.40
CA ILE A 65 -8.78 -7.92 -14.60
C ILE A 65 -8.83 -9.44 -14.35
N SER A 66 -9.36 -10.18 -15.34
CA SER A 66 -9.27 -11.63 -15.39
C SER A 66 -8.24 -12.06 -16.43
N LEU A 67 -7.54 -13.16 -16.17
CA LEU A 67 -6.64 -13.80 -17.14
C LEU A 67 -7.40 -14.58 -18.19
N ASP A 68 -8.52 -15.17 -17.80
CA ASP A 68 -9.45 -15.91 -18.63
C ASP A 68 -10.86 -15.88 -18.00
N ASP A 69 -11.81 -16.64 -18.56
CA ASP A 69 -13.21 -16.66 -18.11
C ASP A 69 -13.41 -17.20 -16.67
N HIS A 70 -12.40 -17.83 -16.09
CA HIS A 70 -12.48 -18.50 -14.78
C HIS A 70 -11.46 -18.00 -13.78
N ASN A 71 -10.38 -17.35 -14.24
CA ASN A 71 -9.25 -16.95 -13.40
C ASN A 71 -9.13 -15.42 -13.32
N TRP A 72 -9.64 -14.85 -12.26
CA TRP A 72 -9.43 -13.46 -11.92
C TRP A 72 -8.09 -13.26 -11.18
N ILE A 73 -7.53 -12.07 -11.28
CA ILE A 73 -6.28 -11.73 -10.61
C ILE A 73 -6.57 -11.34 -9.16
N PRO A 74 -6.01 -12.05 -8.17
CA PRO A 74 -6.20 -11.69 -6.78
C PRO A 74 -5.61 -10.31 -6.46
N THR A 75 -6.37 -9.48 -5.75
CA THR A 75 -5.89 -8.19 -5.25
C THR A 75 -4.63 -8.33 -4.40
N GLN A 76 -4.50 -9.43 -3.66
CA GLN A 76 -3.32 -9.70 -2.85
C GLN A 76 -2.06 -9.87 -3.69
N ASP A 77 -2.13 -10.45 -4.88
CA ASP A 77 -0.97 -10.60 -5.78
C ASP A 77 -0.48 -9.24 -6.27
N ASN A 78 -1.40 -8.36 -6.65
CA ASN A 78 -1.05 -6.99 -7.01
C ASN A 78 -0.36 -6.26 -5.85
N ARG A 79 -0.94 -6.33 -4.67
CA ARG A 79 -0.41 -5.67 -3.47
C ARG A 79 0.95 -6.23 -3.06
N LEU A 80 1.15 -7.56 -3.16
CA LEU A 80 2.43 -8.19 -2.88
C LEU A 80 3.50 -7.75 -3.88
N LEU A 81 3.19 -7.72 -5.19
CA LEU A 81 4.12 -7.24 -6.22
C LEU A 81 4.50 -5.77 -6.01
N ARG A 82 3.53 -4.90 -5.76
CA ARG A 82 3.78 -3.49 -5.40
C ARG A 82 4.74 -3.39 -4.22
N ARG A 83 4.49 -4.15 -3.16
CA ARG A 83 5.32 -4.14 -1.94
C ARG A 83 6.73 -4.64 -2.21
N ILE A 84 6.89 -5.78 -2.91
CA ILE A 84 8.21 -6.34 -3.24
C ILE A 84 9.05 -5.31 -3.99
N ILE A 85 8.49 -4.67 -5.02
CA ILE A 85 9.23 -3.71 -5.84
C ILE A 85 9.57 -2.46 -5.04
N ARG A 86 8.63 -1.92 -4.28
CA ARG A 86 8.84 -0.73 -3.43
C ARG A 86 9.90 -0.98 -2.37
N ASP A 87 9.80 -2.08 -1.64
CA ASP A 87 10.72 -2.40 -0.55
C ASP A 87 12.15 -2.64 -1.08
N TYR A 88 12.26 -3.29 -2.23
CA TYR A 88 13.53 -3.49 -2.92
C TYR A 88 14.16 -2.16 -3.38
N ASN A 89 13.38 -1.31 -4.05
CA ASN A 89 13.86 -0.02 -4.56
C ASN A 89 14.25 0.96 -3.45
N LYS A 90 13.61 0.86 -2.28
CA LYS A 90 13.99 1.64 -1.09
C LYS A 90 15.18 1.03 -0.32
N GLY A 91 15.68 -0.15 -0.72
CA GLY A 91 16.72 -0.86 0.00
C GLY A 91 16.32 -1.35 1.39
N ALA A 92 14.99 -1.46 1.64
CA ALA A 92 14.48 -1.86 2.95
C ALA A 92 14.49 -3.38 3.15
N TYR A 93 13.98 -4.13 2.15
CA TYR A 93 13.88 -5.58 2.20
C TYR A 93 14.15 -6.20 0.82
N THR A 94 14.70 -7.42 0.84
CA THR A 94 14.77 -8.29 -0.34
C THR A 94 13.40 -8.89 -0.64
N ALA A 95 13.19 -9.41 -1.86
CA ALA A 95 11.94 -10.12 -2.19
C ALA A 95 11.67 -11.29 -1.24
N ARG A 96 12.71 -12.04 -0.86
CA ARG A 96 12.59 -13.14 0.11
C ARG A 96 12.03 -12.64 1.45
N GLU A 97 12.59 -11.59 2.01
CA GLU A 97 12.15 -11.02 3.29
C GLU A 97 10.73 -10.49 3.22
N THR A 98 10.37 -9.80 2.13
CA THR A 98 9.00 -9.30 1.93
C THR A 98 8.00 -10.46 1.84
N ILE A 99 8.31 -11.52 1.09
CA ILE A 99 7.45 -12.72 0.97
C ILE A 99 7.31 -13.42 2.32
N SER A 100 8.40 -13.57 3.09
CA SER A 100 8.36 -14.23 4.39
C SER A 100 7.44 -13.55 5.40
N GLN A 101 7.31 -12.20 5.31
CA GLN A 101 6.43 -11.40 6.17
C GLN A 101 4.99 -11.31 5.65
N TRP A 102 4.72 -11.71 4.40
CA TRP A 102 3.45 -11.44 3.74
C TRP A 102 2.24 -12.08 4.44
N LYS A 103 2.41 -13.29 4.96
CA LYS A 103 1.35 -13.96 5.70
C LYS A 103 0.87 -13.15 6.90
N SER A 104 1.79 -12.64 7.71
CA SER A 104 1.42 -11.82 8.88
C SER A 104 0.77 -10.49 8.50
N VAL A 105 1.14 -9.94 7.35
CA VAL A 105 0.48 -8.74 6.80
C VAL A 105 -0.97 -9.03 6.44
N CYS A 106 -1.24 -10.13 5.73
CA CYS A 106 -2.60 -10.53 5.38
C CYS A 106 -3.47 -10.79 6.62
N GLU A 107 -2.93 -11.49 7.62
CA GLU A 107 -3.61 -11.75 8.89
C GLU A 107 -3.98 -10.44 9.62
N ALA A 108 -3.08 -9.45 9.62
CA ALA A 108 -3.34 -8.14 10.20
C ALA A 108 -4.41 -7.35 9.40
N GLU A 109 -4.43 -7.47 8.08
CA GLU A 109 -5.44 -6.86 7.21
C GLU A 109 -6.83 -7.44 7.47
N ASP A 110 -6.93 -8.76 7.57
CA ASP A 110 -8.17 -9.47 7.87
C ASP A 110 -8.75 -9.06 9.23
N GLN A 111 -7.88 -8.79 10.20
CA GLN A 111 -8.28 -8.42 11.54
C GLN A 111 -8.58 -6.92 11.71
N TRP A 112 -7.80 -6.03 11.06
CA TRP A 112 -7.77 -4.63 11.42
C TRP A 112 -8.14 -3.65 10.30
N ILE A 113 -8.27 -4.13 9.05
CA ILE A 113 -8.55 -3.27 7.90
C ILE A 113 -9.87 -3.66 7.24
N PHE A 114 -9.99 -4.89 6.76
CA PHE A 114 -11.16 -5.33 5.99
C PHE A 114 -12.49 -5.27 6.75
N PRO A 115 -12.57 -5.50 8.08
CA PRO A 115 -13.83 -5.35 8.80
C PRO A 115 -14.40 -3.93 8.76
N PHE A 116 -13.58 -2.93 8.47
CA PHE A 116 -13.99 -1.52 8.46
C PHE A 116 -14.22 -0.96 7.05
N GLN A 117 -13.92 -1.71 5.99
CA GLN A 117 -14.06 -1.22 4.62
C GLN A 117 -15.49 -0.81 4.27
N GLU A 118 -16.48 -1.57 4.74
CA GLU A 118 -17.90 -1.31 4.51
C GLU A 118 -18.42 -0.08 5.27
N THR A 119 -17.64 0.47 6.19
CA THR A 119 -17.97 1.71 6.90
C THR A 119 -17.54 2.96 6.14
N ALA A 120 -16.88 2.81 5.01
CA ALA A 120 -16.45 3.93 4.18
C ALA A 120 -17.62 4.54 3.40
N ASP A 121 -17.60 5.87 3.28
CA ASP A 121 -18.58 6.60 2.48
C ASP A 121 -18.34 6.40 0.97
N VAL A 122 -17.08 6.22 0.58
CA VAL A 122 -16.67 5.91 -0.80
C VAL A 122 -15.49 4.95 -0.83
N MET A 123 -15.42 4.15 -1.92
CA MET A 123 -14.27 3.32 -2.24
C MET A 123 -13.53 3.89 -3.46
N PHE A 124 -12.22 4.02 -3.34
CA PHE A 124 -11.34 4.42 -4.43
C PHE A 124 -10.47 3.25 -4.86
N ASN A 125 -10.65 2.80 -6.11
CA ASN A 125 -9.79 1.77 -6.70
C ASN A 125 -8.50 2.39 -7.23
N SER A 126 -7.37 2.05 -6.64
CA SER A 126 -6.05 2.51 -7.04
C SER A 126 -5.33 1.59 -8.04
N ALA A 127 -5.95 0.48 -8.47
CA ALA A 127 -5.39 -0.39 -9.48
C ALA A 127 -5.47 0.25 -10.87
N LEU A 128 -4.40 0.10 -11.65
CA LEU A 128 -4.34 0.55 -13.03
C LEU A 128 -4.27 -0.66 -13.97
N ASN A 129 -4.99 -0.61 -15.09
CA ASN A 129 -5.03 -1.72 -16.06
C ASN A 129 -3.65 -2.07 -16.64
N ILE A 130 -2.74 -1.09 -16.75
CA ILE A 130 -1.38 -1.26 -17.27
C ILE A 130 -0.38 -1.71 -16.20
N GLU A 131 -0.80 -1.79 -14.97
CA GLU A 131 0.10 -1.92 -13.81
C GLU A 131 1.00 -3.14 -13.90
N PHE A 132 0.44 -4.32 -14.15
CA PHE A 132 1.22 -5.55 -14.24
C PHE A 132 2.24 -5.53 -15.38
N ALA A 133 1.89 -4.91 -16.50
CA ALA A 133 2.81 -4.74 -17.63
C ALA A 133 4.02 -3.86 -17.27
N VAL A 134 3.80 -2.80 -16.48
CA VAL A 134 4.89 -1.93 -16.01
C VAL A 134 5.67 -2.61 -14.89
N LEU A 135 4.99 -3.20 -13.91
CA LEU A 135 5.65 -3.88 -12.78
C LEU A 135 6.49 -5.07 -13.22
N ARG A 136 6.14 -5.72 -14.34
CA ARG A 136 6.88 -6.87 -14.89
C ARG A 136 8.36 -6.55 -15.06
N THR A 137 8.71 -5.39 -15.65
CA THR A 137 10.09 -5.01 -15.94
C THR A 137 10.99 -4.95 -14.70
N HIS A 138 10.39 -4.65 -13.53
CA HIS A 138 11.07 -4.62 -12.24
C HIS A 138 10.98 -5.95 -11.51
N ALA A 139 9.78 -6.55 -11.49
CA ALA A 139 9.49 -7.77 -10.73
C ALA A 139 10.31 -8.98 -11.22
N GLU A 140 10.54 -9.13 -12.53
CA GLU A 140 11.28 -10.28 -13.09
C GLU A 140 12.65 -10.45 -12.46
N VAL A 141 13.44 -9.39 -12.39
CA VAL A 141 14.81 -9.44 -11.84
C VAL A 141 14.78 -9.69 -10.33
N ILE A 142 13.87 -9.00 -9.64
CA ILE A 142 13.75 -9.07 -8.18
C ILE A 142 13.30 -10.47 -7.73
N LEU A 143 12.27 -11.03 -8.35
CA LEU A 143 11.75 -12.38 -8.04
C LEU A 143 12.71 -13.49 -8.44
N ALA A 144 13.43 -13.33 -9.58
CA ALA A 144 14.43 -14.29 -10.01
C ALA A 144 15.65 -14.37 -9.06
N SER A 145 15.89 -13.34 -8.27
CA SER A 145 16.97 -13.31 -7.28
C SER A 145 16.72 -14.19 -6.04
N VAL A 146 15.48 -14.66 -5.83
CA VAL A 146 15.12 -15.48 -4.66
C VAL A 146 15.75 -16.87 -4.79
N PRO A 147 16.54 -17.31 -3.78
CA PRO A 147 17.25 -18.60 -3.84
C PRO A 147 16.29 -19.80 -3.89
N LYS A 148 16.64 -20.82 -4.69
CA LYS A 148 15.81 -22.02 -4.87
C LYS A 148 15.67 -22.88 -3.60
N ASN A 149 16.58 -22.71 -2.65
CA ASN A 149 16.67 -23.52 -1.43
C ASN A 149 15.98 -22.87 -0.21
N CYS A 150 15.05 -21.96 -0.41
CA CYS A 150 14.28 -21.33 0.67
C CYS A 150 12.77 -21.54 0.47
N LEU A 151 12.00 -21.37 1.53
CA LEU A 151 10.54 -21.58 1.53
C LEU A 151 9.81 -20.57 0.63
N GLU A 152 10.32 -19.35 0.55
CA GLU A 152 9.75 -18.25 -0.21
C GLU A 152 9.90 -18.44 -1.72
N TYR A 153 10.74 -19.36 -2.17
CA TYR A 153 10.98 -19.63 -3.59
C TYR A 153 9.71 -20.04 -4.34
N ALA A 154 8.87 -20.87 -3.73
CA ALA A 154 7.64 -21.33 -4.37
C ALA A 154 6.72 -20.15 -4.74
N GLU A 155 6.56 -19.21 -3.82
CA GLU A 155 5.75 -18.02 -4.03
C GLU A 155 6.41 -17.04 -5.02
N ALA A 156 7.71 -16.80 -4.88
CA ALA A 156 8.45 -15.98 -5.84
C ALA A 156 8.34 -16.53 -7.26
N HIS A 157 8.45 -17.85 -7.42
CA HIS A 157 8.34 -18.51 -8.72
C HIS A 157 6.91 -18.48 -9.28
N ARG A 158 5.89 -18.60 -8.43
CA ARG A 158 4.48 -18.44 -8.80
C ARG A 158 4.22 -17.04 -9.34
N LEU A 159 4.66 -16.01 -8.61
CA LEU A 159 4.52 -14.61 -9.02
C LEU A 159 5.30 -14.30 -10.30
N LEU A 160 6.49 -14.89 -10.46
CA LEU A 160 7.29 -14.74 -11.66
C LEU A 160 6.57 -15.32 -12.88
N LYS A 161 5.98 -16.52 -12.76
CA LYS A 161 5.15 -17.11 -13.82
C LYS A 161 3.92 -16.26 -14.12
N PHE A 162 3.26 -15.78 -13.09
CA PHE A 162 2.08 -14.93 -13.23
C PHE A 162 2.41 -13.65 -14.01
N ILE A 163 3.46 -12.93 -13.63
CA ILE A 163 3.78 -11.67 -14.28
C ILE A 163 4.18 -11.82 -15.76
N HIS A 164 4.61 -13.02 -16.16
CA HIS A 164 4.95 -13.34 -17.55
C HIS A 164 3.74 -13.39 -18.50
N TYR A 165 2.51 -13.44 -18.01
CA TYR A 165 1.31 -13.31 -18.85
C TYR A 165 1.15 -11.91 -19.45
N PHE A 166 1.80 -10.89 -18.89
CA PHE A 166 1.67 -9.52 -19.35
C PHE A 166 2.82 -9.13 -20.27
N ILE A 167 2.53 -8.42 -21.35
CA ILE A 167 3.56 -7.84 -22.23
C ILE A 167 4.19 -6.67 -21.48
N PRO A 168 5.53 -6.62 -21.35
CA PRO A 168 6.19 -5.56 -20.59
C PRO A 168 6.03 -4.20 -21.27
N ILE A 169 5.74 -3.18 -20.45
CA ILE A 169 5.70 -1.78 -20.85
C ILE A 169 6.79 -1.04 -20.10
N SER A 170 7.55 -0.20 -20.82
CA SER A 170 8.60 0.62 -20.21
C SER A 170 8.00 1.63 -19.24
N ASP A 171 8.60 1.77 -18.07
CA ASP A 171 8.22 2.78 -17.08
C ASP A 171 8.50 4.21 -17.53
N LYS A 172 9.31 4.41 -18.61
CA LYS A 172 9.57 5.72 -19.22
C LYS A 172 8.29 6.41 -19.72
N GLU A 173 7.30 5.63 -20.12
CA GLU A 173 6.01 6.12 -20.61
C GLU A 173 5.05 6.54 -19.47
N ILE A 174 5.40 6.26 -18.21
CA ILE A 174 4.56 6.55 -17.07
C ILE A 174 4.75 8.00 -16.60
N PRO A 175 3.69 8.80 -16.53
CA PRO A 175 3.80 10.18 -16.04
C PRO A 175 4.39 10.26 -14.61
N PRO A 176 5.17 11.30 -14.30
CA PRO A 176 5.80 11.45 -12.98
C PRO A 176 4.79 11.66 -11.83
N THR A 177 3.55 12.00 -12.14
CA THR A 177 2.44 12.15 -11.19
C THR A 177 1.62 10.88 -10.99
N SER A 178 1.94 9.79 -11.73
CA SER A 178 1.23 8.52 -11.59
C SER A 178 1.55 7.85 -10.25
N ILE A 179 0.53 7.20 -9.67
CA ILE A 179 0.71 6.34 -8.47
C ILE A 179 1.75 5.23 -8.70
N MET A 180 1.93 4.78 -9.95
CA MET A 180 2.95 3.79 -10.28
C MET A 180 4.36 4.22 -9.87
N ARG A 181 4.62 5.53 -9.88
CA ARG A 181 5.92 6.09 -9.52
C ARG A 181 6.33 5.86 -8.06
N GLU A 182 5.35 5.59 -7.18
CA GLU A 182 5.65 5.16 -5.80
C GLU A 182 6.42 3.83 -5.77
N PHE A 183 6.15 2.95 -6.72
CA PHE A 183 6.74 1.62 -6.80
C PHE A 183 7.99 1.59 -7.67
N VAL A 184 7.92 2.15 -8.87
CA VAL A 184 9.01 2.10 -9.86
C VAL A 184 9.99 3.26 -9.77
N GLY A 185 9.71 4.26 -8.93
CA GLY A 185 10.54 5.45 -8.78
C GLY A 185 10.23 6.57 -9.78
N GLY A 186 10.91 7.72 -9.63
CA GLY A 186 10.74 8.88 -10.51
C GLY A 186 9.45 9.66 -10.28
N SER A 187 8.88 9.62 -9.07
CA SER A 187 7.73 10.45 -8.69
C SER A 187 8.11 11.93 -8.62
N SER A 188 7.20 12.81 -9.07
CA SER A 188 7.28 14.25 -8.83
C SER A 188 6.84 14.65 -7.42
N PHE A 189 6.16 13.74 -6.69
CA PHE A 189 5.82 13.95 -5.29
C PHE A 189 7.01 13.61 -4.39
N LYS A 190 7.18 14.41 -3.33
CA LYS A 190 8.15 14.14 -2.26
C LYS A 190 7.41 13.45 -1.12
N TYR A 191 7.89 12.29 -0.74
CA TYR A 191 7.36 11.48 0.34
C TYR A 191 8.26 11.59 1.57
#